data_a41dd4eceb1a30dac63362f01c09055a
#
_entry.id   a41dd4eceb1a30dac63362f01c09055a
#
_cell.length_a   1.000
_cell.length_b   1.000
_cell.length_c   1.000
_cell.angle_alpha   90.00
_cell.angle_beta   90.00
_cell.angle_gamma   90.00
#
_symmetry.space_group_name_H-M   'P 1'
#
loop_
_entity.id
_entity.type
_entity.pdbx_description
1 polymer ?
#
loop_
_entity_poly.entity_id
_entity_poly.type
_entity_poly.pdbx_seq_one_letter_code
_entity_poly.pdbx_strand_id
1 'polypeptide(L)'
;MKRTNLLRNITLGMVLSGFACSSCTDFDELNTDPTRMEKVNPGTLLDPILYDMGTYNWNRYYDYTFPLMQCLVSNNGTSGVGWWNMTDSRGDGTWNTYYKWINNAKEIQRLNAQLASPEPNYEAVSLTLQSWMYGILADAFGDIPMSEACSADQGILAPRFDRQEQAYRQILDNLKTANSLFDTESGLVYNTSGDMLYSTTDGEGIKKWQKFCNSLRMRTLTRLLDAEGFNAQAELQEMYNNPATYPVFESNDDAAMLGISGVFPEEAPMARPQDFTSYVNLSEFFIDLLNSWNDPRLPVFATQVEQEDGTKAYVGLPSGYLTLPAITASLPNQSMAKAPMELTLMSYAEVEFIKAELFQKGILPGGATEAETAYKKGVQASVEQWNATLPADYFDNPQARYDGSLERIMNQKFVALYFCDYQQWFEYNRTGYPVLPVGEGIQISHNQMPRRFKYPAAVQRTNTVSYTHLRAHETE
;
A
#
# COMPACT_ATOMS: atom_id res chain seq x y z
N MET A 1 15.47 -50.69 -72.78
CA MET A 1 15.57 -50.60 -71.30
C MET A 1 15.99 -49.27 -70.70
N LYS A 2 16.36 -48.20 -71.47
CA LYS A 2 16.78 -46.89 -70.88
C LYS A 2 15.66 -45.82 -70.78
N ARG A 3 14.50 -46.00 -71.51
CA ARG A 3 13.42 -45.01 -71.50
C ARG A 3 12.42 -45.19 -70.34
N THR A 4 12.22 -46.41 -69.83
CA THR A 4 11.28 -46.76 -68.76
C THR A 4 11.81 -46.32 -67.39
N ASN A 5 13.12 -46.24 -67.20
CA ASN A 5 13.71 -45.81 -65.91
C ASN A 5 13.68 -44.27 -65.75
N LEU A 6 13.66 -43.50 -66.83
CA LEU A 6 13.61 -42.06 -66.78
C LEU A 6 12.22 -41.56 -66.33
N LEU A 7 11.13 -42.15 -66.90
CA LEU A 7 9.75 -41.84 -66.54
C LEU A 7 9.42 -42.22 -65.07
N ARG A 8 9.97 -43.35 -64.60
CA ARG A 8 9.79 -43.80 -63.22
C ARG A 8 10.46 -42.93 -62.18
N ASN A 9 11.62 -42.35 -62.55
CA ASN A 9 12.33 -41.41 -61.68
C ASN A 9 11.71 -39.99 -61.68
N ILE A 10 11.09 -39.57 -62.80
CA ILE A 10 10.36 -38.30 -62.88
C ILE A 10 9.03 -38.38 -62.08
N THR A 11 8.33 -39.49 -62.15
CA THR A 11 7.09 -39.71 -61.37
C THR A 11 7.36 -39.82 -59.89
N LEU A 12 8.47 -40.45 -59.47
CA LEU A 12 8.88 -40.53 -58.06
C LEU A 12 9.33 -39.14 -57.53
N GLY A 13 9.98 -38.31 -58.36
CA GLY A 13 10.37 -36.96 -57.98
C GLY A 13 9.18 -36.01 -57.86
N MET A 14 8.14 -36.14 -58.69
CA MET A 14 6.89 -35.34 -58.56
C MET A 14 6.04 -35.75 -57.38
N VAL A 15 6.01 -37.03 -56.99
CA VAL A 15 5.27 -37.48 -55.79
C VAL A 15 5.97 -37.04 -54.52
N LEU A 16 7.33 -37.03 -54.50
CA LEU A 16 8.09 -36.50 -53.32
C LEU A 16 7.98 -34.97 -53.19
N SER A 17 7.87 -34.20 -54.30
CA SER A 17 7.68 -32.77 -54.24
C SER A 17 6.25 -32.34 -53.83
N GLY A 18 5.25 -33.21 -54.10
CA GLY A 18 3.84 -32.94 -53.68
C GLY A 18 3.62 -33.13 -52.19
N PHE A 19 4.44 -33.90 -51.49
CA PHE A 19 4.35 -34.07 -50.03
C PHE A 19 5.10 -32.99 -49.21
N ALA A 20 5.97 -32.24 -49.87
CA ALA A 20 6.72 -31.18 -49.17
C ALA A 20 5.96 -29.84 -49.04
N CYS A 21 4.83 -29.67 -49.76
CA CYS A 21 4.05 -28.43 -49.75
C CYS A 21 2.82 -28.47 -48.82
N SER A 22 2.48 -29.60 -48.20
CA SER A 22 1.35 -29.71 -47.26
C SER A 22 1.76 -29.61 -45.79
N SER A 23 3.07 -29.34 -45.51
CA SER A 23 3.62 -29.29 -44.16
C SER A 23 3.73 -27.85 -43.59
N CYS A 24 3.22 -26.84 -44.28
CA CYS A 24 3.39 -25.43 -43.87
C CYS A 24 2.14 -24.77 -43.28
N THR A 25 1.02 -25.50 -43.14
CA THR A 25 -0.21 -24.90 -42.58
C THR A 25 -0.41 -25.12 -41.08
N ASP A 26 0.35 -26.03 -40.46
CA ASP A 26 0.20 -26.34 -39.03
C ASP A 26 1.30 -25.72 -38.12
N PHE A 27 2.23 -24.93 -38.68
CA PHE A 27 3.29 -24.31 -37.88
C PHE A 27 2.77 -23.17 -37.00
N ASP A 28 1.72 -22.48 -37.40
CA ASP A 28 1.11 -21.43 -36.59
C ASP A 28 0.28 -22.02 -35.46
N GLU A 29 -0.39 -23.15 -35.65
CA GLU A 29 -1.13 -23.88 -34.59
C GLU A 29 -0.19 -24.59 -33.60
N LEU A 30 0.96 -25.09 -34.06
CA LEU A 30 1.97 -25.74 -33.21
C LEU A 30 2.84 -24.74 -32.41
N ASN A 31 2.89 -23.48 -32.84
CA ASN A 31 3.61 -22.41 -32.15
C ASN A 31 2.71 -21.57 -31.22
N THR A 32 1.41 -21.77 -31.22
CA THR A 32 0.51 -21.19 -30.20
C THR A 32 0.68 -22.01 -28.92
N ASP A 33 1.42 -21.45 -27.98
CA ASP A 33 1.47 -21.98 -26.62
C ASP A 33 0.06 -21.87 -26.00
N PRO A 34 -0.65 -22.98 -25.78
CA PRO A 34 -2.02 -22.92 -25.23
C PRO A 34 -2.08 -22.32 -23.82
N THR A 35 -0.92 -22.13 -23.17
CA THR A 35 -0.81 -21.47 -21.88
C THR A 35 -0.49 -19.97 -22.03
N ARG A 36 -0.19 -19.49 -23.24
CA ARG A 36 0.07 -18.07 -23.50
C ARG A 36 -1.23 -17.38 -23.86
N MET A 37 -1.63 -16.39 -23.04
CA MET A 37 -2.78 -15.56 -23.37
C MET A 37 -2.53 -14.81 -24.69
N GLU A 38 -3.32 -15.15 -25.71
CA GLU A 38 -3.23 -14.53 -27.04
C GLU A 38 -3.72 -13.07 -27.04
N LYS A 39 -4.58 -12.71 -26.09
CA LYS A 39 -5.11 -11.35 -25.95
C LYS A 39 -5.13 -10.95 -24.48
N VAL A 40 -4.34 -9.96 -24.14
CA VAL A 40 -4.39 -9.29 -22.83
C VAL A 40 -5.56 -8.31 -22.86
N ASN A 41 -6.43 -8.35 -21.85
CA ASN A 41 -7.52 -7.41 -21.64
C ASN A 41 -7.27 -6.58 -20.37
N PRO A 42 -8.01 -5.50 -20.11
CA PRO A 42 -7.80 -4.65 -18.95
C PRO A 42 -7.86 -5.41 -17.61
N GLY A 43 -8.74 -6.39 -17.47
CA GLY A 43 -8.93 -7.19 -16.25
C GLY A 43 -7.75 -8.10 -15.90
N THR A 44 -6.99 -8.53 -16.92
CA THR A 44 -5.85 -9.43 -16.74
C THR A 44 -4.75 -8.87 -15.81
N LEU A 45 -4.61 -7.54 -15.76
CA LEU A 45 -3.54 -6.88 -15.01
C LEU A 45 -3.95 -6.49 -13.59
N LEU A 46 -5.24 -6.51 -13.25
CA LEU A 46 -5.74 -5.97 -11.99
C LEU A 46 -5.27 -6.77 -10.78
N ASP A 47 -5.55 -8.07 -10.75
CA ASP A 47 -5.20 -8.94 -9.63
C ASP A 47 -3.67 -9.05 -9.41
N PRO A 48 -2.82 -9.18 -10.46
CA PRO A 48 -1.38 -9.10 -10.28
C PRO A 48 -0.87 -7.81 -9.66
N ILE A 49 -1.48 -6.65 -9.98
CA ILE A 49 -1.13 -5.37 -9.33
C ILE A 49 -1.50 -5.43 -7.85
N LEU A 50 -2.73 -5.83 -7.53
CA LEU A 50 -3.22 -5.89 -6.15
C LEU A 50 -2.38 -6.83 -5.30
N TYR A 51 -2.14 -8.05 -5.77
CA TYR A 51 -1.37 -9.07 -5.05
C TYR A 51 0.07 -8.63 -4.81
N ASP A 52 0.79 -8.24 -5.86
CA ASP A 52 2.20 -7.89 -5.73
C ASP A 52 2.41 -6.63 -4.89
N MET A 53 1.52 -5.61 -5.03
CA MET A 53 1.61 -4.40 -4.23
C MET A 53 1.27 -4.67 -2.76
N GLY A 54 0.21 -5.46 -2.50
CA GLY A 54 -0.18 -5.84 -1.14
C GLY A 54 0.92 -6.62 -0.42
N THR A 55 1.46 -7.65 -1.05
CA THR A 55 2.54 -8.48 -0.49
C THR A 55 3.85 -7.68 -0.35
N TYR A 56 4.19 -6.84 -1.32
CA TYR A 56 5.35 -5.96 -1.24
C TYR A 56 5.22 -4.98 -0.06
N ASN A 57 4.07 -4.34 0.10
CA ASN A 57 3.83 -3.37 1.17
C ASN A 57 3.86 -4.04 2.55
N TRP A 58 3.31 -5.24 2.69
CA TRP A 58 3.41 -6.01 3.93
C TRP A 58 4.86 -6.30 4.30
N ASN A 59 5.69 -6.75 3.33
CA ASN A 59 7.12 -6.99 3.54
C ASN A 59 7.87 -5.69 3.88
N ARG A 60 7.53 -4.56 3.22
CA ARG A 60 8.14 -3.26 3.54
C ARG A 60 7.72 -2.74 4.90
N TYR A 61 6.49 -2.98 5.31
CA TYR A 61 6.06 -2.63 6.64
C TYR A 61 6.89 -3.38 7.69
N TYR A 62 7.03 -4.70 7.56
CA TYR A 62 7.83 -5.53 8.46
C TYR A 62 9.31 -5.11 8.52
N ASP A 63 9.92 -4.91 7.36
CA ASP A 63 11.37 -4.68 7.21
C ASP A 63 11.78 -3.21 7.42
N TYR A 64 10.85 -2.27 7.25
CA TYR A 64 11.14 -0.85 7.29
C TYR A 64 10.28 -0.06 8.29
N THR A 65 8.95 -0.08 8.14
CA THR A 65 8.09 0.78 8.95
C THR A 65 8.10 0.36 10.42
N PHE A 66 8.05 -0.92 10.72
CA PHE A 66 8.11 -1.44 12.08
C PHE A 66 9.34 -0.98 12.88
N PRO A 67 10.57 -1.21 12.41
CA PRO A 67 11.75 -0.75 13.15
C PRO A 67 11.89 0.78 13.14
N LEU A 68 11.49 1.47 12.08
CA LEU A 68 11.53 2.93 12.00
C LEU A 68 10.61 3.58 13.01
N MET A 69 9.36 3.10 13.07
CA MET A 69 8.29 3.60 13.94
C MET A 69 8.28 2.92 15.31
N GLN A 70 9.33 2.18 15.61
CA GLN A 70 9.54 1.53 16.90
C GLN A 70 8.38 0.61 17.34
N CYS A 71 7.81 -0.15 16.40
CA CYS A 71 6.91 -1.25 16.73
C CYS A 71 7.68 -2.54 17.02
N LEU A 72 8.76 -2.79 16.23
CA LEU A 72 9.68 -3.91 16.41
C LEU A 72 11.11 -3.41 16.68
N VAL A 73 11.85 -4.23 17.42
CA VAL A 73 13.28 -4.01 17.72
C VAL A 73 14.06 -5.27 17.40
N SER A 74 15.17 -5.13 16.67
CA SER A 74 16.08 -6.26 16.44
C SER A 74 16.75 -6.68 17.75
N ASN A 75 16.83 -7.98 18.01
CA ASN A 75 17.57 -8.56 19.14
C ASN A 75 18.88 -9.23 18.70
N ASN A 76 19.32 -8.98 17.47
CA ASN A 76 20.57 -9.49 16.90
C ASN A 76 21.48 -8.35 16.41
N GLY A 77 21.70 -7.36 17.27
CA GLY A 77 22.45 -6.16 16.96
C GLY A 77 21.57 -5.01 16.46
N THR A 78 22.08 -3.80 16.63
CA THR A 78 21.34 -2.58 16.35
C THR A 78 22.12 -1.69 15.43
N SER A 79 21.48 -1.28 14.37
CA SER A 79 21.99 -0.30 13.41
C SER A 79 20.90 0.03 12.37
N GLY A 80 21.22 0.88 11.43
CA GLY A 80 20.34 1.15 10.29
C GLY A 80 19.01 1.77 10.72
N VAL A 81 17.90 1.23 10.20
CA VAL A 81 16.56 1.81 10.35
C VAL A 81 16.12 1.96 11.80
N GLY A 82 16.44 0.98 12.66
CA GLY A 82 16.11 1.04 14.09
C GLY A 82 16.88 2.14 14.86
N TRP A 83 17.93 2.69 14.29
CA TRP A 83 18.64 3.88 14.78
C TRP A 83 18.34 5.14 13.97
N TRP A 84 17.28 5.11 13.15
CA TRP A 84 16.92 6.17 12.20
C TRP A 84 18.01 6.49 11.17
N ASN A 85 18.93 5.54 10.96
CA ASN A 85 20.02 5.68 10.00
C ASN A 85 19.68 4.86 8.74
N MET A 86 19.36 5.54 7.65
CA MET A 86 19.03 4.93 6.37
C MET A 86 20.24 4.88 5.44
N THR A 87 20.45 3.71 4.82
CA THR A 87 21.37 3.61 3.68
C THR A 87 20.80 4.32 2.46
N ASP A 88 21.68 4.79 1.58
CA ASP A 88 21.30 5.52 0.36
C ASP A 88 20.39 4.70 -0.57
N SER A 89 20.55 3.37 -0.58
CA SER A 89 19.76 2.45 -1.42
C SER A 89 18.46 1.95 -0.78
N ARG A 90 18.09 2.44 0.41
CA ARG A 90 16.91 1.90 1.13
C ARG A 90 15.60 2.07 0.36
N GLY A 91 15.48 3.13 -0.42
CA GLY A 91 14.32 3.43 -1.25
C GLY A 91 14.30 2.77 -2.63
N ASP A 92 15.41 2.13 -3.08
CA ASP A 92 15.53 1.63 -4.47
C ASP A 92 14.44 0.61 -4.81
N GLY A 93 14.17 -0.33 -3.90
CA GLY A 93 13.12 -1.32 -4.08
C GLY A 93 11.73 -0.69 -4.21
N THR A 94 11.42 0.29 -3.36
CA THR A 94 10.15 1.02 -3.41
C THR A 94 9.99 1.76 -4.74
N TRP A 95 11.01 2.52 -5.15
CA TRP A 95 11.00 3.21 -6.43
C TRP A 95 10.72 2.26 -7.60
N ASN A 96 11.53 1.22 -7.73
CA ASN A 96 11.44 0.30 -8.85
C ASN A 96 10.12 -0.49 -8.89
N THR A 97 9.66 -0.96 -7.73
CA THR A 97 8.42 -1.74 -7.63
C THR A 97 7.20 -0.89 -7.96
N TYR A 98 7.13 0.31 -7.40
CA TYR A 98 5.96 1.19 -7.62
C TYR A 98 5.88 1.63 -9.08
N TYR A 99 6.98 2.05 -9.73
CA TYR A 99 6.94 2.42 -11.15
C TYR A 99 6.64 1.24 -12.08
N LYS A 100 7.07 0.02 -11.73
CA LYS A 100 6.65 -1.19 -12.46
C LYS A 100 5.13 -1.35 -12.46
N TRP A 101 4.51 -1.21 -11.29
CA TRP A 101 3.08 -1.43 -11.14
C TRP A 101 2.24 -0.23 -11.59
N ILE A 102 2.76 0.99 -11.49
CA ILE A 102 2.15 2.16 -12.13
C ILE A 102 2.10 1.98 -13.65
N ASN A 103 3.18 1.44 -14.25
CA ASN A 103 3.15 1.13 -15.69
C ASN A 103 2.06 0.13 -16.04
N ASN A 104 1.87 -0.91 -15.23
CA ASN A 104 0.80 -1.89 -15.45
C ASN A 104 -0.60 -1.29 -15.22
N ALA A 105 -0.76 -0.39 -14.25
CA ALA A 105 -2.02 0.33 -14.06
C ALA A 105 -2.32 1.26 -15.26
N LYS A 106 -1.32 1.95 -15.81
CA LYS A 106 -1.46 2.72 -17.05
C LYS A 106 -1.77 1.81 -18.25
N GLU A 107 -1.26 0.57 -18.27
CA GLU A 107 -1.56 -0.38 -19.33
C GLU A 107 -3.03 -0.82 -19.28
N ILE A 108 -3.66 -0.92 -18.10
CA ILE A 108 -5.12 -1.11 -18.00
C ILE A 108 -5.86 -0.03 -18.80
N GLN A 109 -5.48 1.24 -18.67
CA GLN A 109 -6.09 2.33 -19.43
C GLN A 109 -5.84 2.21 -20.94
N ARG A 110 -4.60 1.87 -21.35
CA ARG A 110 -4.27 1.70 -22.77
C ARG A 110 -5.06 0.57 -23.43
N LEU A 111 -5.18 -0.56 -22.75
CA LEU A 111 -5.97 -1.70 -23.20
C LEU A 111 -7.46 -1.35 -23.25
N ASN A 112 -7.96 -0.66 -22.22
CA ASN A 112 -9.34 -0.20 -22.18
C ASN A 112 -9.68 0.73 -23.36
N ALA A 113 -8.79 1.69 -23.65
CA ALA A 113 -8.96 2.62 -24.77
C ALA A 113 -8.98 1.93 -26.16
N GLN A 114 -8.44 0.71 -26.28
CA GLN A 114 -8.42 -0.08 -27.52
C GLN A 114 -9.67 -0.94 -27.70
N LEU A 115 -10.55 -1.02 -26.70
CA LEU A 115 -11.81 -1.74 -26.82
C LEU A 115 -12.76 -1.02 -27.79
N ALA A 116 -13.62 -1.76 -28.45
CA ALA A 116 -14.66 -1.21 -29.31
C ALA A 116 -15.62 -0.28 -28.53
N SER A 117 -15.84 -0.58 -27.25
CA SER A 117 -16.52 0.26 -26.26
C SER A 117 -15.68 0.30 -25.01
N PRO A 118 -14.93 1.37 -24.74
CA PRO A 118 -14.17 1.53 -23.50
C PRO A 118 -15.10 1.51 -22.26
N GLU A 119 -14.65 0.81 -21.24
CA GLU A 119 -15.41 0.58 -20.00
C GLU A 119 -14.98 1.62 -18.94
N PRO A 120 -15.88 2.49 -18.46
CA PRO A 120 -15.50 3.56 -17.55
C PRO A 120 -14.94 3.07 -16.19
N ASN A 121 -15.42 1.91 -15.72
CA ASN A 121 -14.95 1.33 -14.45
C ASN A 121 -13.47 0.92 -14.49
N TYR A 122 -12.93 0.41 -15.63
CA TYR A 122 -11.49 0.13 -15.73
C TYR A 122 -10.63 1.40 -15.70
N GLU A 123 -11.11 2.47 -16.31
CA GLU A 123 -10.46 3.78 -16.23
C GLU A 123 -10.43 4.29 -14.78
N ALA A 124 -11.58 4.24 -14.09
CA ALA A 124 -11.71 4.68 -12.70
C ALA A 124 -10.83 3.87 -11.74
N VAL A 125 -10.83 2.54 -11.86
CA VAL A 125 -9.97 1.65 -11.05
C VAL A 125 -8.50 1.93 -11.30
N SER A 126 -8.10 2.08 -12.56
CA SER A 126 -6.72 2.39 -12.92
C SER A 126 -6.26 3.72 -12.35
N LEU A 127 -7.06 4.79 -12.47
CA LEU A 127 -6.76 6.11 -11.90
C LEU A 127 -6.66 6.05 -10.37
N THR A 128 -7.51 5.26 -9.70
CA THR A 128 -7.46 5.05 -8.25
C THR A 128 -6.15 4.37 -7.84
N LEU A 129 -5.76 3.28 -8.51
CA LEU A 129 -4.52 2.55 -8.25
C LEU A 129 -3.28 3.42 -8.53
N GLN A 130 -3.24 4.14 -9.64
CA GLN A 130 -2.18 5.08 -9.93
C GLN A 130 -2.05 6.15 -8.84
N SER A 131 -3.18 6.73 -8.40
CA SER A 131 -3.21 7.76 -7.36
C SER A 131 -2.71 7.24 -6.02
N TRP A 132 -3.08 6.02 -5.63
CA TRP A 132 -2.55 5.35 -4.44
C TRP A 132 -1.03 5.20 -4.51
N MET A 133 -0.51 4.66 -5.62
CA MET A 133 0.92 4.39 -5.79
C MET A 133 1.75 5.68 -5.91
N TYR A 134 1.29 6.66 -6.69
CA TYR A 134 1.97 7.96 -6.80
C TYR A 134 1.95 8.73 -5.49
N GLY A 135 0.86 8.64 -4.70
CA GLY A 135 0.78 9.24 -3.38
C GLY A 135 1.88 8.72 -2.44
N ILE A 136 2.10 7.41 -2.43
CA ILE A 136 3.18 6.80 -1.64
C ILE A 136 4.56 7.24 -2.15
N LEU A 137 4.77 7.30 -3.47
CA LEU A 137 6.04 7.79 -4.02
C LEU A 137 6.28 9.26 -3.67
N ALA A 138 5.27 10.11 -3.78
CA ALA A 138 5.36 11.53 -3.45
C ALA A 138 5.65 11.76 -1.96
N ASP A 139 5.01 10.99 -1.06
CA ASP A 139 5.29 11.04 0.38
C ASP A 139 6.71 10.54 0.70
N ALA A 140 7.13 9.46 0.03
CA ALA A 140 8.39 8.79 0.34
C ALA A 140 9.63 9.48 -0.24
N PHE A 141 9.51 10.21 -1.37
CA PHE A 141 10.65 10.79 -2.09
C PHE A 141 10.56 12.31 -2.31
N GLY A 142 9.37 12.90 -2.28
CA GLY A 142 9.15 14.30 -2.63
C GLY A 142 8.81 14.48 -4.11
N ASP A 143 9.65 15.18 -4.87
CA ASP A 143 9.47 15.36 -6.31
C ASP A 143 9.67 14.03 -7.05
N ILE A 144 8.78 13.70 -7.99
CA ILE A 144 8.79 12.41 -8.69
C ILE A 144 8.42 12.55 -10.17
N PRO A 145 8.91 11.73 -11.06
CA PRO A 145 8.35 11.60 -12.39
C PRO A 145 6.90 11.10 -12.33
N MET A 146 5.95 11.88 -12.82
CA MET A 146 4.55 11.50 -12.92
C MET A 146 3.95 11.81 -14.30
N SER A 147 4.09 13.03 -14.78
CA SER A 147 3.50 13.47 -16.04
C SER A 147 4.07 12.74 -17.27
N GLU A 148 5.36 12.45 -17.26
CA GLU A 148 6.08 11.76 -18.34
C GLU A 148 6.44 10.31 -17.98
N ALA A 149 6.11 9.85 -16.78
CA ALA A 149 6.46 8.50 -16.34
C ALA A 149 5.76 7.41 -17.17
N CYS A 150 6.49 6.30 -17.40
CA CYS A 150 5.99 5.13 -18.11
C CYS A 150 5.58 5.45 -19.58
N SER A 151 6.30 6.38 -20.24
CA SER A 151 6.05 6.82 -21.61
C SER A 151 7.20 6.43 -22.57
N ALA A 152 7.85 5.29 -22.32
CA ALA A 152 8.94 4.79 -23.16
C ALA A 152 8.48 4.45 -24.60
N ASP A 153 7.23 4.06 -24.77
CA ASP A 153 6.55 3.87 -26.05
C ASP A 153 6.45 5.17 -26.87
N GLN A 154 6.48 6.33 -26.20
CA GLN A 154 6.52 7.66 -26.82
C GLN A 154 7.96 8.20 -26.98
N GLY A 155 8.98 7.36 -26.69
CA GLY A 155 10.40 7.72 -26.79
C GLY A 155 10.93 8.48 -25.56
N ILE A 156 10.16 8.62 -24.47
CA ILE A 156 10.59 9.30 -23.26
C ILE A 156 11.28 8.27 -22.34
N LEU A 157 12.62 8.23 -22.41
CA LEU A 157 13.44 7.31 -21.61
C LEU A 157 13.99 7.96 -20.33
N ALA A 158 13.98 9.28 -20.25
CA ALA A 158 14.42 10.06 -19.09
C ALA A 158 13.32 11.08 -18.72
N PRO A 159 12.24 10.63 -18.05
CA PRO A 159 11.12 11.50 -17.70
C PRO A 159 11.56 12.61 -16.74
N ARG A 160 11.00 13.81 -16.90
CA ARG A 160 11.26 14.91 -15.96
C ARG A 160 10.65 14.60 -14.59
N PHE A 161 11.25 15.17 -13.57
CA PHE A 161 10.66 15.21 -12.25
C PHE A 161 9.60 16.33 -12.19
N ASP A 162 8.42 15.98 -11.77
CA ASP A 162 7.38 16.94 -11.42
C ASP A 162 7.58 17.33 -9.94
N ARG A 163 7.32 18.58 -9.59
CA ARG A 163 7.34 19.02 -8.18
C ARG A 163 6.30 18.23 -7.40
N GLN A 164 6.57 17.94 -6.14
CA GLN A 164 5.65 17.23 -5.26
C GLN A 164 4.25 17.86 -5.26
N GLU A 165 4.18 19.20 -5.28
CA GLU A 165 2.92 19.95 -5.42
C GLU A 165 2.16 19.56 -6.70
N GLN A 166 2.85 19.48 -7.84
CA GLN A 166 2.24 19.12 -9.13
C GLN A 166 1.76 17.66 -9.12
N ALA A 167 2.54 16.77 -8.53
CA ALA A 167 2.13 15.38 -8.35
C ALA A 167 0.85 15.27 -7.52
N TYR A 168 0.75 15.97 -6.41
CA TYR A 168 -0.47 15.97 -5.60
C TYR A 168 -1.69 16.57 -6.31
N ARG A 169 -1.51 17.65 -7.09
CA ARG A 169 -2.61 18.19 -7.91
C ARG A 169 -3.12 17.15 -8.89
N GLN A 170 -2.22 16.48 -9.60
CA GLN A 170 -2.60 15.43 -10.55
C GLN A 170 -3.26 14.24 -9.85
N ILE A 171 -2.77 13.83 -8.66
CA ILE A 171 -3.40 12.78 -7.85
C ILE A 171 -4.84 13.15 -7.49
N LEU A 172 -5.07 14.37 -7.02
CA LEU A 172 -6.41 14.85 -6.66
C LEU A 172 -7.34 14.93 -7.88
N ASP A 173 -6.83 15.39 -9.02
CA ASP A 173 -7.58 15.45 -10.27
C ASP A 173 -7.92 14.04 -10.80
N ASN A 174 -6.98 13.11 -10.71
CA ASN A 174 -7.23 11.71 -11.07
C ASN A 174 -8.32 11.09 -10.19
N LEU A 175 -8.29 11.31 -8.87
CA LEU A 175 -9.31 10.79 -7.95
C LEU A 175 -10.69 11.43 -8.17
N LYS A 176 -10.75 12.74 -8.49
CA LYS A 176 -12.00 13.39 -8.88
C LYS A 176 -12.57 12.80 -10.16
N THR A 177 -11.71 12.58 -11.16
CA THR A 177 -12.08 11.98 -12.44
C THR A 177 -12.57 10.54 -12.23
N ALA A 178 -11.80 9.73 -11.47
CA ALA A 178 -12.19 8.36 -11.16
C ALA A 178 -13.55 8.29 -10.47
N ASN A 179 -13.79 9.14 -9.47
CA ASN A 179 -15.10 9.18 -8.80
C ASN A 179 -16.26 9.42 -9.77
N SER A 180 -16.06 10.29 -10.77
CA SER A 180 -17.10 10.61 -11.76
C SER A 180 -17.33 9.52 -12.82
N LEU A 181 -16.35 8.63 -12.99
CA LEU A 181 -16.40 7.56 -13.99
C LEU A 181 -17.01 6.27 -13.46
N PHE A 182 -17.07 6.05 -12.14
CA PHE A 182 -17.63 4.82 -11.59
C PHE A 182 -19.11 4.66 -11.97
N ASP A 183 -19.39 3.64 -12.77
CA ASP A 183 -20.74 3.15 -13.05
C ASP A 183 -21.06 2.03 -12.06
N THR A 184 -21.81 2.35 -11.01
CA THR A 184 -22.17 1.44 -9.93
C THR A 184 -23.33 0.49 -10.24
N GLU A 185 -23.84 0.51 -11.47
CA GLU A 185 -24.88 -0.42 -11.93
C GLU A 185 -24.29 -1.67 -12.60
N SER A 186 -23.00 -1.66 -12.91
CA SER A 186 -22.31 -2.75 -13.60
C SER A 186 -20.98 -3.13 -12.94
N GLY A 187 -20.59 -4.40 -13.06
CA GLY A 187 -19.29 -4.90 -12.63
C GLY A 187 -18.17 -4.68 -13.65
N LEU A 188 -17.00 -5.28 -13.43
CA LEU A 188 -15.88 -5.30 -14.38
C LEU A 188 -16.07 -6.46 -15.37
N VAL A 189 -16.33 -6.17 -16.65
CA VAL A 189 -16.74 -7.14 -17.68
C VAL A 189 -15.73 -8.26 -17.93
N TYR A 190 -14.42 -7.98 -17.73
CA TYR A 190 -13.35 -8.95 -17.93
C TYR A 190 -12.89 -9.64 -16.64
N ASN A 191 -13.40 -9.22 -15.47
CA ASN A 191 -13.18 -9.87 -14.19
C ASN A 191 -14.42 -10.67 -13.79
N THR A 192 -14.80 -11.66 -14.61
CA THR A 192 -16.04 -12.43 -14.45
C THR A 192 -16.09 -13.25 -13.16
N SER A 193 -14.96 -13.52 -12.55
CA SER A 193 -14.86 -14.15 -11.22
C SER A 193 -14.73 -13.11 -10.08
N GLY A 194 -14.75 -11.81 -10.41
CA GLY A 194 -14.44 -10.71 -9.52
C GLY A 194 -12.95 -10.43 -9.44
N ASP A 195 -12.60 -9.25 -8.91
CA ASP A 195 -11.21 -8.96 -8.53
C ASP A 195 -10.93 -9.40 -7.08
N MET A 196 -9.63 -9.48 -6.74
CA MET A 196 -9.18 -9.93 -5.42
C MET A 196 -9.56 -8.98 -4.28
N LEU A 197 -9.88 -7.71 -4.56
CA LEU A 197 -10.14 -6.73 -3.51
C LEU A 197 -11.63 -6.66 -3.15
N TYR A 198 -12.51 -6.56 -4.15
CA TYR A 198 -13.93 -6.28 -3.92
C TYR A 198 -14.89 -7.18 -4.70
N SER A 199 -14.39 -8.21 -5.36
CA SER A 199 -15.22 -9.17 -6.11
C SER A 199 -16.19 -8.48 -7.08
N THR A 200 -15.66 -7.66 -7.99
CA THR A 200 -16.41 -6.78 -8.90
C THR A 200 -17.22 -7.50 -9.98
N THR A 201 -17.90 -8.59 -9.64
CA THR A 201 -18.83 -9.30 -10.54
C THR A 201 -20.10 -8.49 -10.83
N ASP A 202 -20.39 -7.49 -10.00
CA ASP A 202 -21.55 -6.60 -10.08
C ASP A 202 -21.23 -5.19 -9.57
N GLY A 203 -22.22 -4.32 -9.52
CA GLY A 203 -22.10 -2.94 -9.09
C GLY A 203 -21.75 -2.76 -7.61
N GLU A 204 -21.99 -3.75 -6.75
CA GLU A 204 -21.67 -3.63 -5.32
C GLU A 204 -20.14 -3.58 -5.08
N GLY A 205 -19.37 -4.38 -5.82
CA GLY A 205 -17.90 -4.28 -5.79
C GLY A 205 -17.41 -2.93 -6.31
N ILE A 206 -18.06 -2.39 -7.35
CA ILE A 206 -17.73 -1.07 -7.90
C ILE A 206 -18.05 0.07 -6.91
N LYS A 207 -19.13 -0.01 -6.14
CA LYS A 207 -19.43 0.93 -5.05
C LYS A 207 -18.31 0.96 -4.03
N LYS A 208 -17.74 -0.20 -3.66
CA LYS A 208 -16.60 -0.29 -2.75
C LYS A 208 -15.35 0.34 -3.35
N TRP A 209 -15.08 0.14 -4.65
CA TRP A 209 -14.01 0.84 -5.36
C TRP A 209 -14.17 2.36 -5.32
N GLN A 210 -15.40 2.87 -5.52
CA GLN A 210 -15.71 4.29 -5.44
C GLN A 210 -15.50 4.84 -4.02
N LYS A 211 -15.89 4.08 -2.98
CA LYS A 211 -15.61 4.41 -1.59
C LYS A 211 -14.10 4.43 -1.31
N PHE A 212 -13.34 3.47 -1.85
CA PHE A 212 -11.86 3.47 -1.72
C PHE A 212 -11.25 4.71 -2.39
N CYS A 213 -11.65 5.03 -3.61
CA CYS A 213 -11.20 6.23 -4.33
C CYS A 213 -11.42 7.51 -3.50
N ASN A 214 -12.62 7.70 -2.96
CA ASN A 214 -12.93 8.88 -2.16
C ASN A 214 -12.26 8.87 -0.78
N SER A 215 -12.09 7.72 -0.14
CA SER A 215 -11.36 7.59 1.12
C SER A 215 -9.88 7.91 0.91
N LEU A 216 -9.29 7.51 -0.21
CA LEU A 216 -7.93 7.87 -0.61
C LEU A 216 -7.81 9.37 -0.91
N ARG A 217 -8.82 9.98 -1.54
CA ARG A 217 -8.88 11.45 -1.73
C ARG A 217 -8.93 12.17 -0.40
N MET A 218 -9.74 11.69 0.56
CA MET A 218 -9.82 12.25 1.91
C MET A 218 -8.46 12.16 2.64
N ARG A 219 -7.77 11.02 2.58
CA ARG A 219 -6.39 10.85 3.09
C ARG A 219 -5.45 11.89 2.48
N THR A 220 -5.45 12.01 1.16
CA THR A 220 -4.58 12.93 0.41
C THR A 220 -4.84 14.39 0.80
N LEU A 221 -6.09 14.81 0.83
CA LEU A 221 -6.49 16.17 1.24
C LEU A 221 -6.09 16.47 2.69
N THR A 222 -6.21 15.49 3.60
CA THR A 222 -5.81 15.66 5.00
C THR A 222 -4.30 15.90 5.13
N ARG A 223 -3.47 15.29 4.26
CA ARG A 223 -2.04 15.58 4.19
C ARG A 223 -1.71 16.98 3.73
N LEU A 224 -2.57 17.57 2.92
CA LEU A 224 -2.39 18.87 2.30
C LEU A 224 -3.06 20.01 3.07
N LEU A 225 -3.58 19.76 4.29
CA LEU A 225 -4.29 20.78 5.07
C LEU A 225 -3.47 22.03 5.32
N ASP A 226 -2.18 21.86 5.59
CA ASP A 226 -1.25 22.95 5.91
C ASP A 226 -0.36 23.34 4.70
N ALA A 227 -0.63 22.74 3.52
CA ALA A 227 0.14 23.01 2.30
C ALA A 227 -0.44 24.22 1.56
N GLU A 228 0.40 25.22 1.29
CA GLU A 228 0.01 26.39 0.51
C GLU A 228 -0.47 26.03 -0.90
N GLY A 229 -1.43 26.78 -1.41
CA GLY A 229 -1.92 26.63 -2.78
C GLY A 229 -2.91 25.47 -3.00
N PHE A 230 -3.30 24.73 -1.95
CA PHE A 230 -4.36 23.72 -1.99
C PHE A 230 -5.61 24.20 -1.25
N ASN A 231 -6.79 23.88 -1.78
CA ASN A 231 -8.08 24.16 -1.14
C ASN A 231 -8.56 22.96 -0.29
N ALA A 232 -7.62 22.27 0.38
CA ALA A 232 -7.88 21.00 1.03
C ALA A 232 -9.04 21.05 2.03
N GLN A 233 -9.10 22.09 2.85
CA GLN A 233 -10.19 22.28 3.82
C GLN A 233 -11.55 22.38 3.13
N ALA A 234 -11.67 23.21 2.09
CA ALA A 234 -12.94 23.40 1.37
C ALA A 234 -13.38 22.13 0.65
N GLU A 235 -12.45 21.38 0.05
CA GLU A 235 -12.73 20.11 -0.62
C GLU A 235 -13.16 19.01 0.37
N LEU A 236 -12.57 18.95 1.56
CA LEU A 236 -12.98 18.03 2.63
C LEU A 236 -14.40 18.37 3.14
N GLN A 237 -14.72 19.65 3.29
CA GLN A 237 -16.07 20.10 3.63
C GLN A 237 -17.08 19.76 2.53
N GLU A 238 -16.72 19.94 1.26
CA GLU A 238 -17.55 19.55 0.12
C GLU A 238 -17.86 18.05 0.14
N MET A 239 -16.82 17.20 0.33
CA MET A 239 -16.99 15.75 0.42
C MET A 239 -17.91 15.34 1.58
N TYR A 240 -17.70 15.95 2.74
CA TYR A 240 -18.51 15.67 3.92
C TYR A 240 -19.99 16.07 3.75
N ASN A 241 -20.25 17.20 3.11
CA ASN A 241 -21.60 17.71 2.88
C ASN A 241 -22.34 17.00 1.75
N ASN A 242 -21.63 16.23 0.91
CA ASN A 242 -22.20 15.54 -0.24
C ASN A 242 -21.82 14.04 -0.26
N PRO A 243 -22.18 13.25 0.78
CA PRO A 243 -21.75 11.86 0.92
C PRO A 243 -22.30 10.94 -0.18
N ALA A 244 -23.42 11.30 -0.81
CA ALA A 244 -23.92 10.54 -1.95
C ALA A 244 -23.07 10.71 -3.22
N THR A 245 -22.42 11.86 -3.38
CA THR A 245 -21.52 12.15 -4.51
C THR A 245 -20.10 11.64 -4.23
N TYR A 246 -19.67 11.73 -2.98
CA TYR A 246 -18.33 11.35 -2.53
C TYR A 246 -18.42 10.33 -1.39
N PRO A 247 -18.96 9.11 -1.67
CA PRO A 247 -19.04 8.09 -0.63
C PRO A 247 -17.64 7.66 -0.18
N VAL A 248 -17.43 7.55 1.13
CA VAL A 248 -16.20 7.04 1.76
C VAL A 248 -16.52 5.74 2.50
N PHE A 249 -15.52 5.06 3.04
CA PHE A 249 -15.75 3.88 3.88
C PHE A 249 -16.68 4.19 5.06
N GLU A 250 -17.64 3.29 5.30
CA GLU A 250 -18.65 3.38 6.37
C GLU A 250 -18.57 2.21 7.35
N SER A 251 -17.86 1.14 6.96
CA SER A 251 -17.64 -0.06 7.79
C SER A 251 -16.35 -0.77 7.38
N ASN A 252 -15.94 -1.78 8.17
CA ASN A 252 -14.81 -2.64 7.80
C ASN A 252 -15.06 -3.43 6.50
N ASP A 253 -16.32 -3.67 6.13
CA ASP A 253 -16.66 -4.35 4.87
C ASP A 253 -16.35 -3.51 3.63
N ASP A 254 -16.23 -2.19 3.77
CA ASP A 254 -15.84 -1.29 2.69
C ASP A 254 -14.32 -1.13 2.57
N ALA A 255 -13.59 -1.48 3.64
CA ALA A 255 -12.14 -1.26 3.71
C ALA A 255 -11.39 -1.96 2.57
N ALA A 256 -10.31 -1.33 2.10
CA ALA A 256 -9.45 -1.93 1.11
C ALA A 256 -8.49 -2.94 1.76
N MET A 257 -9.03 -4.14 2.00
CA MET A 257 -8.36 -5.28 2.61
C MET A 257 -8.25 -6.42 1.60
N LEU A 258 -7.03 -6.78 1.22
CA LEU A 258 -6.78 -7.84 0.25
C LEU A 258 -6.68 -9.18 0.95
N GLY A 259 -7.61 -10.09 0.70
CA GLY A 259 -7.60 -11.45 1.24
C GLY A 259 -6.56 -12.32 0.54
N ILE A 260 -5.70 -13.00 1.32
CA ILE A 260 -4.69 -13.94 0.85
C ILE A 260 -5.00 -15.33 1.38
N SER A 261 -5.24 -16.28 0.46
CA SER A 261 -5.62 -17.66 0.80
C SER A 261 -4.44 -18.49 1.34
N GLY A 262 -3.21 -18.18 0.95
CA GLY A 262 -2.01 -18.95 1.22
C GLY A 262 -1.80 -20.13 0.26
N VAL A 263 -2.62 -20.27 -0.76
CA VAL A 263 -2.54 -21.30 -1.80
C VAL A 263 -2.15 -20.62 -3.12
N PHE A 264 -1.18 -21.22 -3.83
CA PHE A 264 -0.75 -20.68 -5.13
C PHE A 264 -1.96 -20.37 -6.05
N PRO A 265 -2.02 -19.18 -6.67
CA PRO A 265 -0.99 -18.14 -6.76
C PRO A 265 -1.00 -17.10 -5.62
N GLU A 266 -1.88 -17.19 -4.63
CA GLU A 266 -2.07 -16.22 -3.55
C GLU A 266 -1.30 -16.62 -2.29
N GLU A 267 0.01 -16.83 -2.43
CA GLU A 267 0.88 -17.23 -1.31
C GLU A 267 1.05 -16.09 -0.29
N ALA A 268 1.26 -16.46 0.99
CA ALA A 268 1.53 -15.49 2.04
C ALA A 268 2.84 -14.72 1.75
N PRO A 269 2.93 -13.43 2.14
CA PRO A 269 4.13 -12.61 1.94
C PRO A 269 5.40 -13.23 2.54
N MET A 270 5.24 -14.04 3.57
CA MET A 270 6.33 -14.75 4.24
C MET A 270 6.09 -16.26 4.16
N ALA A 271 6.97 -16.97 3.45
CA ALA A 271 6.83 -18.41 3.20
C ALA A 271 6.83 -19.26 4.50
N ARG A 272 7.51 -18.80 5.54
CA ARG A 272 7.59 -19.48 6.84
C ARG A 272 7.22 -18.51 7.95
N PRO A 273 6.06 -18.67 8.63
CA PRO A 273 5.63 -17.76 9.70
C PRO A 273 6.62 -17.60 10.85
N GLN A 274 7.46 -18.62 11.12
CA GLN A 274 8.51 -18.53 12.13
C GLN A 274 9.59 -17.48 11.81
N ASP A 275 9.79 -17.14 10.54
CA ASP A 275 10.76 -16.11 10.14
C ASP A 275 10.31 -14.73 10.61
N PHE A 276 9.00 -14.54 10.78
CA PHE A 276 8.41 -13.30 11.30
C PHE A 276 8.87 -12.96 12.75
N THR A 277 9.24 -13.97 13.52
CA THR A 277 9.72 -13.79 14.90
C THR A 277 11.24 -13.90 15.01
N SER A 278 11.95 -14.13 13.88
CA SER A 278 13.39 -14.33 13.91
C SER A 278 14.12 -13.02 14.14
N TYR A 279 14.92 -12.97 15.19
CA TYR A 279 15.79 -11.83 15.54
C TYR A 279 15.06 -10.52 15.83
N VAL A 280 13.77 -10.56 16.19
CA VAL A 280 12.99 -9.38 16.54
C VAL A 280 12.15 -9.61 17.79
N ASN A 281 11.89 -8.52 18.53
CA ASN A 281 10.93 -8.45 19.63
C ASN A 281 10.03 -7.23 19.39
N LEU A 282 8.87 -7.20 20.03
CA LEU A 282 8.09 -5.97 20.10
C LEU A 282 8.81 -4.93 20.97
N SER A 283 8.69 -3.67 20.60
CA SER A 283 9.33 -2.60 21.36
C SER A 283 8.63 -2.34 22.70
N GLU A 284 9.40 -1.84 23.66
CA GLU A 284 8.87 -1.35 24.95
C GLU A 284 7.82 -0.25 24.72
N PHE A 285 8.13 0.72 23.86
CA PHE A 285 7.19 1.79 23.52
C PHE A 285 5.84 1.26 23.03
N PHE A 286 5.83 0.31 22.09
CA PHE A 286 4.58 -0.22 21.53
C PHE A 286 3.79 -1.08 22.53
N ILE A 287 4.50 -1.91 23.30
CA ILE A 287 3.90 -2.72 24.36
C ILE A 287 3.31 -1.82 25.46
N ASP A 288 4.04 -0.82 25.94
CA ASP A 288 3.60 0.07 27.00
C ASP A 288 2.40 0.93 26.58
N LEU A 289 2.40 1.39 25.32
CA LEU A 289 1.27 2.12 24.76
C LEU A 289 0.00 1.26 24.84
N LEU A 290 0.03 0.02 24.35
CA LEU A 290 -1.11 -0.89 24.36
C LEU A 290 -1.48 -1.35 25.78
N ASN A 291 -0.51 -1.61 26.65
CA ASN A 291 -0.76 -1.93 28.07
C ASN A 291 -1.44 -0.77 28.81
N SER A 292 -1.04 0.49 28.54
CA SER A 292 -1.63 1.66 29.18
C SER A 292 -3.13 1.80 28.90
N TRP A 293 -3.58 1.28 27.77
CA TRP A 293 -4.98 1.29 27.34
C TRP A 293 -5.75 0.04 27.77
N ASN A 294 -5.10 -1.01 28.28
CA ASN A 294 -5.64 -2.36 28.37
C ASN A 294 -6.17 -2.85 27.02
N ASP A 295 -5.38 -2.65 25.96
CA ASP A 295 -5.81 -2.77 24.59
C ASP A 295 -6.05 -4.24 24.20
N PRO A 296 -7.25 -4.60 23.68
CA PRO A 296 -7.58 -5.96 23.29
C PRO A 296 -6.80 -6.47 22.07
N ARG A 297 -6.12 -5.59 21.33
CA ARG A 297 -5.24 -5.96 20.19
C ARG A 297 -3.89 -6.49 20.65
N LEU A 298 -3.46 -6.18 21.89
CA LEU A 298 -2.14 -6.59 22.40
C LEU A 298 -1.94 -8.11 22.37
N PRO A 299 -2.86 -8.97 22.84
CA PRO A 299 -2.71 -10.42 22.74
C PRO A 299 -2.75 -10.94 21.28
N VAL A 300 -3.29 -10.19 20.34
CA VAL A 300 -3.22 -10.53 18.91
C VAL A 300 -1.83 -10.25 18.36
N PHE A 301 -1.20 -9.14 18.75
CA PHE A 301 0.08 -8.70 18.24
C PHE A 301 1.29 -9.35 18.90
N ALA A 302 1.19 -9.70 20.20
CA ALA A 302 2.29 -10.10 21.06
C ALA A 302 2.10 -11.44 21.73
N THR A 303 3.20 -12.12 22.02
CA THR A 303 3.23 -13.26 22.94
C THR A 303 3.63 -12.81 24.35
N GLN A 304 3.04 -13.43 25.38
CA GLN A 304 3.49 -13.22 26.75
C GLN A 304 4.79 -13.94 27.05
N VAL A 305 5.57 -13.40 27.97
CA VAL A 305 6.78 -14.00 28.54
C VAL A 305 6.59 -14.31 30.02
N GLU A 306 7.17 -15.42 30.47
CA GLU A 306 7.13 -15.83 31.87
C GLU A 306 8.12 -14.99 32.68
N GLN A 307 7.67 -14.47 33.82
CA GLN A 307 8.45 -13.68 34.75
C GLN A 307 9.08 -14.58 35.82
N GLU A 308 10.03 -14.04 36.60
CA GLU A 308 10.73 -14.78 37.65
C GLU A 308 9.77 -15.33 38.75
N ASP A 309 8.64 -14.67 38.94
CA ASP A 309 7.61 -15.08 39.93
C ASP A 309 6.62 -16.10 39.34
N GLY A 310 6.80 -16.54 38.08
CA GLY A 310 5.93 -17.47 37.36
C GLY A 310 4.70 -16.83 36.74
N THR A 311 4.50 -15.51 36.86
CA THR A 311 3.45 -14.78 36.17
C THR A 311 3.80 -14.60 34.70
N LYS A 312 2.79 -14.29 33.87
CA LYS A 312 3.00 -13.98 32.45
C LYS A 312 2.67 -12.52 32.17
N ALA A 313 3.56 -11.84 31.45
CA ALA A 313 3.39 -10.45 31.09
C ALA A 313 3.81 -10.18 29.64
N TYR A 314 3.35 -9.05 29.10
CA TYR A 314 3.88 -8.50 27.87
C TYR A 314 5.03 -7.56 28.26
N VAL A 315 6.22 -7.82 27.71
CA VAL A 315 7.45 -7.07 28.02
C VAL A 315 8.09 -6.66 26.70
N GLY A 316 8.29 -5.36 26.51
CA GLY A 316 8.92 -4.85 25.31
C GLY A 316 10.44 -4.75 25.41
N LEU A 317 11.12 -4.76 24.25
CA LEU A 317 12.55 -4.50 24.16
C LEU A 317 12.77 -2.98 23.92
N PRO A 318 13.61 -2.28 24.71
CA PRO A 318 13.88 -0.87 24.48
C PRO A 318 14.37 -0.58 23.07
N SER A 319 13.80 0.42 22.40
CA SER A 319 14.21 0.83 21.07
C SER A 319 15.51 1.62 21.05
N GLY A 320 16.29 1.49 19.98
CA GLY A 320 17.49 2.30 19.80
C GLY A 320 18.56 2.05 20.86
N TYR A 321 18.62 0.88 21.47
CA TYR A 321 19.64 0.52 22.45
C TYR A 321 21.04 0.48 21.81
N LEU A 322 22.08 0.79 22.56
CA LEU A 322 23.48 0.64 22.14
C LEU A 322 24.01 -0.75 22.46
N THR A 323 23.68 -1.25 23.64
CA THR A 323 24.00 -2.62 24.09
C THR A 323 22.69 -3.37 24.32
N LEU A 324 22.60 -4.60 23.80
CA LEU A 324 21.38 -5.42 23.93
C LEU A 324 21.07 -5.62 25.42
N PRO A 325 19.88 -5.17 25.90
CA PRO A 325 19.48 -5.41 27.28
C PRO A 325 19.31 -6.90 27.57
N ALA A 326 19.73 -7.33 28.76
CA ALA A 326 19.60 -8.71 29.23
C ALA A 326 18.18 -8.97 29.78
N ILE A 327 17.17 -8.83 28.93
CA ILE A 327 15.76 -9.07 29.26
C ILE A 327 15.13 -10.09 28.32
N THR A 328 14.15 -10.84 28.81
CA THR A 328 13.28 -11.65 27.93
C THR A 328 12.11 -10.79 27.51
N ALA A 329 12.02 -10.49 26.22
CA ALA A 329 10.98 -9.62 25.68
C ALA A 329 9.99 -10.40 24.77
N SER A 330 8.78 -9.88 24.66
CA SER A 330 7.68 -10.43 23.87
C SER A 330 8.04 -10.50 22.38
N LEU A 331 7.75 -11.64 21.77
CA LEU A 331 7.83 -11.82 20.32
C LEU A 331 6.54 -11.33 19.65
N PRO A 332 6.60 -10.89 18.40
CA PRO A 332 5.38 -10.72 17.60
C PRO A 332 4.68 -12.07 17.43
N ASN A 333 3.35 -12.05 17.33
CA ASN A 333 2.59 -13.30 17.18
C ASN A 333 2.71 -13.83 15.76
N GLN A 334 3.20 -15.07 15.61
CA GLN A 334 3.39 -15.70 14.30
C GLN A 334 2.11 -15.83 13.46
N SER A 335 0.93 -15.83 14.10
CA SER A 335 -0.35 -15.88 13.39
C SER A 335 -0.52 -14.72 12.40
N MET A 336 0.12 -13.57 12.66
CA MET A 336 0.06 -12.38 11.81
C MET A 336 0.79 -12.55 10.46
N ALA A 337 1.66 -13.55 10.34
CA ALA A 337 2.37 -13.89 9.10
C ALA A 337 1.85 -15.18 8.45
N LYS A 338 0.72 -15.71 8.94
CA LYS A 338 0.16 -16.98 8.50
C LYS A 338 -1.14 -16.76 7.72
N ALA A 339 -1.19 -17.29 6.49
CA ALA A 339 -2.44 -17.32 5.73
C ALA A 339 -3.42 -18.40 6.28
N PRO A 340 -4.76 -18.22 6.08
CA PRO A 340 -5.36 -17.07 5.40
C PRO A 340 -5.16 -15.79 6.20
N MET A 341 -4.92 -14.69 5.48
CA MET A 341 -4.65 -13.39 6.08
C MET A 341 -5.16 -12.25 5.20
N GLU A 342 -5.25 -11.05 5.75
CA GLU A 342 -5.61 -9.85 5.02
C GLU A 342 -4.42 -8.87 4.96
N LEU A 343 -4.23 -8.25 3.80
CA LEU A 343 -3.23 -7.22 3.57
C LEU A 343 -3.92 -5.86 3.46
N THR A 344 -3.58 -4.94 4.33
CA THR A 344 -4.24 -3.63 4.42
C THR A 344 -3.69 -2.64 3.39
N LEU A 345 -4.54 -2.18 2.47
CA LEU A 345 -4.25 -1.03 1.60
C LEU A 345 -4.76 0.26 2.24
N MET A 346 -5.99 0.24 2.76
CA MET A 346 -6.57 1.32 3.54
C MET A 346 -7.71 0.79 4.42
N SER A 347 -7.67 1.09 5.72
CA SER A 347 -8.69 0.65 6.68
C SER A 347 -9.83 1.66 6.84
N TYR A 348 -11.01 1.18 7.26
CA TYR A 348 -12.10 2.06 7.69
C TYR A 348 -11.73 2.83 8.96
N ALA A 349 -11.00 2.21 9.89
CA ALA A 349 -10.50 2.89 11.08
C ALA A 349 -9.72 4.17 10.76
N GLU A 350 -8.90 4.15 9.70
CA GLU A 350 -8.16 5.34 9.27
C GLU A 350 -9.10 6.47 8.86
N VAL A 351 -10.18 6.18 8.12
CA VAL A 351 -11.18 7.18 7.70
C VAL A 351 -11.85 7.82 8.93
N GLU A 352 -12.20 7.03 9.93
CA GLU A 352 -12.82 7.57 11.15
C GLU A 352 -11.82 8.41 11.97
N PHE A 353 -10.53 8.04 12.04
CA PHE A 353 -9.52 8.88 12.69
C PHE A 353 -9.24 10.16 11.89
N ILE A 354 -9.31 10.15 10.57
CA ILE A 354 -9.26 11.37 9.75
C ILE A 354 -10.45 12.27 10.10
N LYS A 355 -11.68 11.73 10.15
CA LYS A 355 -12.86 12.49 10.56
C LYS A 355 -12.70 13.06 11.98
N ALA A 356 -12.19 12.27 12.94
CA ALA A 356 -11.95 12.75 14.31
C ALA A 356 -10.99 13.94 14.33
N GLU A 357 -9.90 13.90 13.56
CA GLU A 357 -8.97 15.02 13.41
C GLU A 357 -9.65 16.26 12.81
N LEU A 358 -10.42 16.08 11.72
CA LEU A 358 -11.08 17.18 11.02
C LEU A 358 -12.15 17.86 11.90
N PHE A 359 -12.91 17.11 12.70
CA PHE A 359 -13.83 17.65 13.70
C PHE A 359 -13.09 18.38 14.82
N GLN A 360 -12.01 17.75 15.34
CA GLN A 360 -11.19 18.33 16.41
C GLN A 360 -10.56 19.68 15.99
N LYS A 361 -10.10 19.77 14.74
CA LYS A 361 -9.56 21.02 14.17
C LYS A 361 -10.64 22.04 13.77
N GLY A 362 -11.92 21.71 13.89
CA GLY A 362 -13.03 22.59 13.47
C GLY A 362 -13.15 22.76 11.94
N ILE A 363 -12.55 21.86 11.16
CA ILE A 363 -12.68 21.85 9.69
C ILE A 363 -14.07 21.33 9.32
N LEU A 364 -14.52 20.26 9.98
CA LEU A 364 -15.89 19.76 9.82
C LEU A 364 -16.78 20.26 10.94
N PRO A 365 -18.10 20.47 10.67
CA PRO A 365 -19.06 20.93 11.67
C PRO A 365 -19.40 19.80 12.66
N GLY A 366 -19.49 20.11 13.98
CA GLY A 366 -19.84 19.13 15.02
C GLY A 366 -18.93 19.19 16.25
N GLY A 367 -17.70 19.70 16.09
CA GLY A 367 -16.78 19.97 17.19
C GLY A 367 -16.41 18.72 17.99
N ALA A 368 -16.22 18.90 19.32
CA ALA A 368 -15.70 17.86 20.20
C ALA A 368 -16.57 16.60 20.28
N THR A 369 -17.90 16.72 20.17
CA THR A 369 -18.83 15.59 20.24
C THR A 369 -18.67 14.66 19.05
N GLU A 370 -18.60 15.23 17.84
CA GLU A 370 -18.41 14.43 16.62
C GLU A 370 -16.97 13.90 16.53
N ALA A 371 -15.98 14.66 17.02
CA ALA A 371 -14.61 14.19 17.14
C ALA A 371 -14.50 12.95 18.06
N GLU A 372 -15.15 12.97 19.23
CA GLU A 372 -15.19 11.81 20.14
C GLU A 372 -15.93 10.63 19.51
N THR A 373 -17.04 10.88 18.81
CA THR A 373 -17.81 9.84 18.12
C THR A 373 -16.97 9.15 17.05
N ALA A 374 -16.32 9.91 16.18
CA ALA A 374 -15.44 9.39 15.15
C ALA A 374 -14.22 8.67 15.74
N TYR A 375 -13.61 9.22 16.80
CA TYR A 375 -12.53 8.57 17.53
C TYR A 375 -12.93 7.17 18.04
N LYS A 376 -14.08 7.07 18.73
CA LYS A 376 -14.61 5.79 19.25
C LYS A 376 -14.88 4.79 18.13
N LYS A 377 -15.45 5.23 17.02
CA LYS A 377 -15.68 4.39 15.84
C LYS A 377 -14.35 3.90 15.23
N GLY A 378 -13.34 4.77 15.14
CA GLY A 378 -12.02 4.38 14.67
C GLY A 378 -11.36 3.32 15.54
N VAL A 379 -11.45 3.46 16.87
CA VAL A 379 -10.95 2.44 17.80
C VAL A 379 -11.71 1.12 17.65
N GLN A 380 -13.05 1.16 17.63
CA GLN A 380 -13.89 -0.02 17.45
C GLN A 380 -13.55 -0.75 16.15
N ALA A 381 -13.52 -0.02 15.03
CA ALA A 381 -13.20 -0.57 13.72
C ALA A 381 -11.81 -1.22 13.68
N SER A 382 -10.80 -0.56 14.28
CA SER A 382 -9.45 -1.12 14.35
C SER A 382 -9.36 -2.38 15.22
N VAL A 383 -10.11 -2.45 16.33
CA VAL A 383 -10.16 -3.66 17.17
C VAL A 383 -10.84 -4.81 16.43
N GLU A 384 -11.95 -4.55 15.77
CA GLU A 384 -12.70 -5.54 15.00
C GLU A 384 -11.92 -6.06 13.78
N GLN A 385 -11.16 -5.20 13.11
CA GLN A 385 -10.27 -5.58 12.00
C GLN A 385 -9.30 -6.71 12.39
N TRP A 386 -8.87 -6.74 13.64
CA TRP A 386 -7.98 -7.77 14.18
C TRP A 386 -8.72 -8.93 14.85
N ASN A 387 -10.03 -9.08 14.61
CA ASN A 387 -10.88 -10.10 15.20
C ASN A 387 -10.86 -10.08 16.75
N ALA A 388 -10.56 -8.93 17.35
CA ALA A 388 -10.64 -8.71 18.79
C ALA A 388 -12.00 -8.09 19.16
N THR A 389 -12.34 -8.11 20.44
CA THR A 389 -13.58 -7.52 20.96
C THR A 389 -13.24 -6.33 21.83
N LEU A 390 -13.82 -5.16 21.53
CA LEU A 390 -13.65 -3.98 22.35
C LEU A 390 -14.44 -4.14 23.66
N PRO A 391 -13.78 -4.07 24.85
CA PRO A 391 -14.48 -4.10 26.13
C PRO A 391 -15.44 -2.92 26.30
N ALA A 392 -16.59 -3.13 26.93
CA ALA A 392 -17.59 -2.07 27.10
C ALA A 392 -17.06 -0.90 27.94
N ASP A 393 -16.13 -1.18 28.86
CA ASP A 393 -15.48 -0.22 29.77
C ASP A 393 -14.14 0.31 29.24
N TYR A 394 -13.77 0.00 27.98
CA TYR A 394 -12.49 0.43 27.40
C TYR A 394 -12.25 1.93 27.51
N PHE A 395 -13.27 2.74 27.26
CA PHE A 395 -13.20 4.21 27.33
C PHE A 395 -13.34 4.77 28.75
N ASP A 396 -13.57 3.95 29.77
CA ASP A 396 -13.46 4.37 31.16
C ASP A 396 -12.00 4.55 31.60
N ASN A 397 -11.07 3.89 30.86
CA ASN A 397 -9.64 4.09 31.05
C ASN A 397 -9.23 5.51 30.59
N PRO A 398 -8.69 6.36 31.49
CA PRO A 398 -8.28 7.73 31.15
C PRO A 398 -7.22 7.81 30.06
N GLN A 399 -6.41 6.75 29.88
CA GLN A 399 -5.38 6.69 28.85
C GLN A 399 -5.92 6.32 27.46
N ALA A 400 -7.09 5.67 27.39
CA ALA A 400 -7.75 5.28 26.14
C ALA A 400 -8.88 6.25 25.74
N ARG A 401 -9.50 6.93 26.75
CA ARG A 401 -10.61 7.86 26.52
C ARG A 401 -10.16 9.06 25.66
N TYR A 402 -11.05 9.54 24.80
CA TYR A 402 -10.86 10.80 24.09
C TYR A 402 -10.71 11.97 25.05
N ASP A 403 -9.69 12.78 24.89
CA ASP A 403 -9.33 13.91 25.76
C ASP A 403 -9.34 15.26 25.02
N GLY A 404 -9.76 15.29 23.76
CA GLY A 404 -9.79 16.48 22.93
C GLY A 404 -8.46 16.82 22.22
N SER A 405 -7.40 16.06 22.48
CA SER A 405 -6.08 16.31 21.89
C SER A 405 -5.88 15.60 20.53
N LEU A 406 -5.09 16.24 19.66
CA LEU A 406 -4.62 15.60 18.42
C LEU A 406 -3.73 14.39 18.73
N GLU A 407 -2.91 14.48 19.76
CA GLU A 407 -2.03 13.39 20.19
C GLU A 407 -2.82 12.10 20.48
N ARG A 408 -3.95 12.20 21.18
CA ARG A 408 -4.82 11.06 21.50
C ARG A 408 -5.36 10.39 20.24
N ILE A 409 -5.81 11.19 19.27
CA ILE A 409 -6.27 10.69 17.98
C ILE A 409 -5.12 9.99 17.24
N MET A 410 -3.96 10.63 17.15
CA MET A 410 -2.82 10.12 16.39
C MET A 410 -2.21 8.87 17.03
N ASN A 411 -2.19 8.74 18.35
CA ASN A 411 -1.71 7.55 19.03
C ASN A 411 -2.60 6.33 18.72
N GLN A 412 -3.90 6.48 18.69
CA GLN A 412 -4.81 5.40 18.29
C GLN A 412 -4.75 5.13 16.78
N LYS A 413 -4.65 6.19 15.95
CA LYS A 413 -4.44 6.05 14.50
C LYS A 413 -3.13 5.31 14.18
N PHE A 414 -2.06 5.57 14.95
CA PHE A 414 -0.79 4.86 14.83
C PHE A 414 -0.96 3.35 14.97
N VAL A 415 -1.74 2.89 15.97
CA VAL A 415 -2.04 1.47 16.14
C VAL A 415 -2.98 0.96 15.03
N ALA A 416 -3.94 1.76 14.58
CA ALA A 416 -4.84 1.38 13.48
C ALA A 416 -4.11 1.23 12.13
N LEU A 417 -2.99 1.95 11.94
CA LEU A 417 -2.12 1.84 10.76
C LEU A 417 -1.10 0.69 10.84
N TYR A 418 -1.23 -0.20 11.82
CA TYR A 418 -0.40 -1.39 11.94
C TYR A 418 -0.59 -2.28 10.71
N PHE A 419 0.49 -2.62 10.01
CA PHE A 419 0.53 -3.30 8.69
C PHE A 419 -0.07 -2.49 7.51
N CYS A 420 -0.17 -1.17 7.60
CA CYS A 420 -0.59 -0.33 6.48
C CYS A 420 0.61 0.40 5.85
N ASP A 421 1.32 -0.25 4.96
CA ASP A 421 2.48 0.22 4.19
C ASP A 421 3.41 1.20 4.95
N TYR A 422 3.57 2.43 4.48
CA TYR A 422 4.38 3.47 5.12
C TYR A 422 3.54 4.49 5.91
N GLN A 423 2.24 4.26 6.11
CA GLN A 423 1.32 5.28 6.60
C GLN A 423 1.64 5.78 8.02
N GLN A 424 2.15 4.91 8.92
CA GLN A 424 2.63 5.36 10.23
C GLN A 424 3.75 6.39 10.12
N TRP A 425 4.71 6.17 9.23
CA TRP A 425 5.83 7.08 9.00
C TRP A 425 5.37 8.40 8.38
N PHE A 426 4.48 8.34 7.39
CA PHE A 426 3.95 9.54 6.76
C PHE A 426 3.11 10.39 7.71
N GLU A 427 2.27 9.76 8.54
CA GLU A 427 1.50 10.47 9.56
C GLU A 427 2.41 11.07 10.66
N TYR A 428 3.45 10.36 11.06
CA TYR A 428 4.47 10.90 11.97
C TYR A 428 5.15 12.14 11.36
N ASN A 429 5.55 12.08 10.10
CA ASN A 429 6.17 13.21 9.41
C ASN A 429 5.26 14.44 9.34
N ARG A 430 3.94 14.22 9.24
CA ARG A 430 2.93 15.28 9.19
C ARG A 430 2.61 15.86 10.57
N THR A 431 2.51 15.02 11.60
CA THR A 431 1.92 15.41 12.89
C THR A 431 2.93 15.46 14.04
N GLY A 432 4.04 14.77 13.93
CA GLY A 432 5.00 14.55 15.02
C GLY A 432 4.57 13.50 16.04
N TYR A 433 3.44 12.83 15.83
CA TYR A 433 2.90 11.81 16.74
C TYR A 433 2.98 10.40 16.15
N PRO A 434 3.12 9.36 17.00
CA PRO A 434 3.34 9.39 18.46
C PRO A 434 4.71 9.99 18.82
N VAL A 435 4.86 10.46 20.06
CA VAL A 435 6.18 10.87 20.58
C VAL A 435 7.03 9.61 20.81
N LEU A 436 7.98 9.38 19.91
CA LEU A 436 8.82 8.19 19.95
C LEU A 436 10.01 8.37 20.88
N PRO A 437 10.38 7.37 21.69
CA PRO A 437 11.56 7.44 22.55
C PRO A 437 12.85 7.48 21.72
N VAL A 438 13.86 8.17 22.25
CA VAL A 438 15.16 8.34 21.62
C VAL A 438 16.21 7.60 22.43
N GLY A 439 16.53 6.36 22.03
CA GLY A 439 17.57 5.56 22.68
C GLY A 439 19.00 6.03 22.33
N GLU A 440 19.99 5.51 23.06
CA GLU A 440 21.40 5.90 22.91
C GLU A 440 21.96 5.73 21.49
N GLY A 441 21.57 4.66 20.78
CA GLY A 441 21.97 4.40 19.40
C GLY A 441 21.39 5.42 18.41
N ILE A 442 20.13 5.86 18.66
CA ILE A 442 19.50 6.92 17.87
C ILE A 442 20.22 8.26 18.10
N GLN A 443 20.60 8.57 19.34
CA GLN A 443 21.35 9.79 19.68
C GLN A 443 22.67 9.86 18.93
N ILE A 444 23.38 8.74 18.80
CA ILE A 444 24.64 8.66 18.04
C ILE A 444 24.39 8.88 16.54
N SER A 445 23.25 8.44 16.02
CA SER A 445 22.87 8.52 14.59
C SER A 445 22.18 9.81 14.18
N HIS A 446 22.39 10.93 14.85
CA HIS A 446 21.84 12.26 14.57
C HIS A 446 20.48 12.59 15.21
N ASN A 447 19.80 11.67 15.91
CA ASN A 447 18.61 11.95 16.69
C ASN A 447 17.40 12.49 15.87
N GLN A 448 17.37 12.25 14.58
CA GLN A 448 16.30 12.75 13.70
C GLN A 448 15.66 11.63 12.90
N MET A 449 14.33 11.60 12.93
CA MET A 449 13.54 10.73 12.05
C MET A 449 13.81 11.10 10.60
N PRO A 450 14.18 10.13 9.76
CA PRO A 450 14.26 10.35 8.31
C PRO A 450 12.91 10.79 7.75
N ARG A 451 12.89 11.86 6.96
CA ARG A 451 11.64 12.39 6.40
C ARG A 451 11.29 11.77 5.07
N ARG A 452 12.28 11.29 4.29
CA ARG A 452 12.11 10.69 2.96
C ARG A 452 13.27 9.76 2.62
N PHE A 453 13.07 8.92 1.62
CA PHE A 453 14.13 8.14 0.99
C PHE A 453 15.02 9.03 0.13
N LYS A 454 16.28 8.61 -0.06
CA LYS A 454 17.12 9.14 -1.13
C LYS A 454 16.70 8.55 -2.47
N TYR A 455 16.86 9.34 -3.53
CA TYR A 455 16.61 8.85 -4.89
C TYR A 455 17.63 7.79 -5.27
N PRO A 456 17.20 6.72 -6.00
CA PRO A 456 18.10 5.65 -6.42
C PRO A 456 19.31 6.17 -7.20
N ALA A 457 20.50 5.63 -6.93
CA ALA A 457 21.72 6.01 -7.64
C ALA A 457 21.63 5.74 -9.14
N ALA A 458 20.84 4.76 -9.57
CA ALA A 458 20.56 4.52 -10.98
C ALA A 458 19.86 5.71 -11.64
N VAL A 459 18.82 6.24 -11.00
CA VAL A 459 18.06 7.42 -11.50
C VAL A 459 18.96 8.64 -11.60
N GLN A 460 19.83 8.87 -10.60
CA GLN A 460 20.79 9.97 -10.62
C GLN A 460 21.75 9.91 -11.81
N ARG A 461 22.12 8.70 -12.25
CA ARG A 461 23.03 8.48 -13.39
C ARG A 461 22.33 8.52 -14.75
N THR A 462 21.12 7.97 -14.84
CA THR A 462 20.40 7.83 -16.12
C THR A 462 19.53 9.03 -16.46
N ASN A 463 19.14 9.83 -15.47
CA ASN A 463 18.31 11.03 -15.63
C ASN A 463 19.00 12.27 -15.02
N THR A 464 20.26 12.47 -15.37
CA THR A 464 21.15 13.48 -14.77
C THR A 464 20.59 14.91 -14.92
N VAL A 465 19.99 15.24 -16.05
CA VAL A 465 19.45 16.60 -16.31
C VAL A 465 18.34 16.93 -15.33
N SER A 466 17.31 16.10 -15.30
CA SER A 466 16.17 16.31 -14.39
C SER A 466 16.58 16.25 -12.92
N TYR A 467 17.52 15.34 -12.56
CA TYR A 467 18.04 15.24 -11.19
C TYR A 467 18.88 16.50 -10.78
N THR A 468 19.60 17.10 -11.71
CA THR A 468 20.36 18.34 -11.42
C THR A 468 19.42 19.51 -11.18
N HIS A 469 18.33 19.63 -11.95
CA HIS A 469 17.29 20.64 -11.71
C HIS A 469 16.63 20.46 -10.33
N LEU A 470 16.34 19.21 -9.92
CA LEU A 470 15.81 18.88 -8.61
C LEU A 470 16.70 19.42 -7.48
N ARG A 471 18.02 19.13 -7.54
CA ARG A 471 18.97 19.58 -6.51
C ARG A 471 19.12 21.09 -6.41
N ALA A 472 18.95 21.81 -7.51
CA ALA A 472 18.99 23.28 -7.50
C ALA A 472 17.84 23.90 -6.68
N HIS A 473 16.69 23.21 -6.59
CA HIS A 473 15.55 23.64 -5.79
C HIS A 473 15.58 23.15 -4.34
N GLU A 474 16.39 22.13 -4.02
CA GLU A 474 16.56 21.64 -2.63
C GLU A 474 17.55 22.49 -1.80
N THR A 475 18.29 23.40 -2.43
CA THR A 475 19.29 24.26 -1.78
C THR A 475 18.78 25.67 -1.50
N GLU A 476 17.53 25.98 -1.86
CA GLU A 476 16.81 27.18 -1.46
C GLU A 476 15.85 26.86 -0.30
#